data_0efbc3f51cfe6af7396f329c0641b8f7
#
_entry.id   0efbc3f51cfe6af7396f329c0641b8f7
#
_cell.length_a   1.000
_cell.length_b   1.000
_cell.length_c   1.000
_cell.angle_alpha   90.00
_cell.angle_beta   90.00
_cell.angle_gamma   90.00
#
_symmetry.space_group_name_H-M   'P 1'
#
loop_
_entity.id
_entity.type
_entity.pdbx_description
1 polymer ?
#
loop_
_entity_poly.entity_id
_entity_poly.type
_entity_poly.pdbx_seq_one_letter_code
_entity_poly.pdbx_strand_id
1 'polypeptide(L)'
;MFQRPQHLMTRAAQTRRVYYIEEPIFTSEADRLEVRQDASGVVVVTPHLAAGRSLAESQACTARLLAELVRREGLKDYDLWVYTPMELPITAGLTPRVTVYDCMDELANFKGAPPELRRREDILFRRADLVFTGGYRLYEAKRERHPSVHPFPSSVDMAHFAQARTGLADPADQRDLPRPRLGFYGVLDERFDIELVGELARRRPEWQFVLLGPVVKIDPASLPQGENLHYLGMKRYAELPSYLAHWDVALLPFARNEATEFISPTKTPEYLAAGVPVVSTGIRDVIRPYGERDLVRIADGVDAFEAACAAALAERGTPSGEARRERADRYLATLSWDRTWADMSALIEQAAERAVAGVADD
;
A
#
# COMPACT_ATOMS: atom_id res chain seq x y z
N MET A 1 -4.31 1.15 9.11
CA MET A 1 -3.95 1.98 7.92
C MET A 1 -4.84 1.53 6.77
N PHE A 2 -5.45 2.44 5.99
CA PHE A 2 -6.28 2.08 4.83
C PHE A 2 -5.37 1.95 3.61
N GLN A 3 -5.33 0.77 3.00
CA GLN A 3 -4.37 0.42 1.95
C GLN A 3 -5.08 -0.26 0.77
N ARG A 4 -4.31 -0.72 -0.22
CA ARG A 4 -4.80 -1.41 -1.41
C ARG A 4 -5.85 -2.50 -1.13
N PRO A 5 -5.65 -3.44 -0.17
CA PRO A 5 -6.66 -4.45 0.12
C PRO A 5 -8.01 -3.84 0.54
N GLN A 6 -8.00 -2.83 1.42
CA GLN A 6 -9.24 -2.17 1.84
C GLN A 6 -9.92 -1.46 0.67
N HIS A 7 -9.16 -0.72 -0.16
CA HIS A 7 -9.72 -0.06 -1.33
C HIS A 7 -10.37 -1.03 -2.32
N LEU A 8 -9.76 -2.17 -2.59
CA LEU A 8 -10.27 -3.16 -3.54
C LEU A 8 -11.43 -3.97 -2.94
N MET A 9 -11.27 -4.48 -1.72
CA MET A 9 -12.26 -5.37 -1.10
C MET A 9 -13.55 -4.64 -0.75
N THR A 10 -13.51 -3.37 -0.34
CA THR A 10 -14.71 -2.56 -0.12
C THR A 10 -15.49 -2.31 -1.42
N ARG A 11 -14.82 -2.20 -2.56
CA ARG A 11 -15.47 -2.10 -3.87
C ARG A 11 -16.05 -3.44 -4.34
N ALA A 12 -15.29 -4.50 -4.15
CA ALA A 12 -15.77 -5.85 -4.39
C ALA A 12 -17.05 -6.15 -3.60
N ALA A 13 -17.11 -5.71 -2.34
CA ALA A 13 -18.26 -5.93 -1.46
C ALA A 13 -19.56 -5.23 -1.92
N GLN A 14 -19.48 -4.26 -2.83
CA GLN A 14 -20.66 -3.62 -3.41
C GLN A 14 -21.46 -4.54 -4.35
N THR A 15 -20.80 -5.53 -4.96
CA THR A 15 -21.41 -6.42 -5.97
C THR A 15 -21.24 -7.90 -5.67
N ARG A 16 -20.37 -8.25 -4.72
CA ARG A 16 -20.04 -9.63 -4.34
C ARG A 16 -20.02 -9.78 -2.83
N ARG A 17 -20.21 -11.00 -2.33
CA ARG A 17 -19.93 -11.32 -0.94
C ARG A 17 -18.43 -11.54 -0.78
N VAL A 18 -17.77 -10.73 0.05
CA VAL A 18 -16.33 -10.76 0.29
C VAL A 18 -16.05 -11.27 1.70
N TYR A 19 -15.26 -12.33 1.82
CA TYR A 19 -14.69 -12.83 3.07
C TYR A 19 -13.21 -12.45 3.09
N TYR A 20 -12.81 -11.57 4.01
CA TYR A 20 -11.43 -11.17 4.21
C TYR A 20 -10.85 -11.88 5.43
N ILE A 21 -9.86 -12.74 5.18
CA ILE A 21 -9.24 -13.53 6.23
C ILE A 21 -8.05 -12.75 6.79
N GLU A 22 -8.12 -12.44 8.09
CA GLU A 22 -7.05 -11.76 8.82
C GLU A 22 -6.01 -12.73 9.36
N GLU A 23 -4.87 -12.20 9.81
CA GLU A 23 -3.88 -12.97 10.54
C GLU A 23 -4.47 -13.53 11.84
N PRO A 24 -4.02 -14.72 12.28
CA PRO A 24 -4.57 -15.34 13.47
C PRO A 24 -4.21 -14.60 14.76
N ILE A 25 -5.16 -14.52 15.67
CA ILE A 25 -4.97 -14.08 17.05
C ILE A 25 -4.72 -15.32 17.91
N PHE A 26 -3.62 -15.32 18.65
CA PHE A 26 -3.29 -16.41 19.56
C PHE A 26 -3.88 -16.18 20.95
N THR A 27 -4.65 -17.18 21.44
CA THR A 27 -5.38 -17.10 22.70
C THR A 27 -5.17 -18.35 23.54
N SER A 28 -5.71 -18.36 24.77
CA SER A 28 -5.79 -19.55 25.62
C SER A 28 -7.07 -20.37 25.37
N GLU A 29 -7.95 -19.92 24.48
CA GLU A 29 -9.24 -20.55 24.17
C GLU A 29 -9.11 -21.61 23.06
N ALA A 30 -10.22 -22.33 22.83
CA ALA A 30 -10.32 -23.28 21.73
C ALA A 30 -10.30 -22.55 20.36
N ASP A 31 -9.77 -23.26 19.36
CA ASP A 31 -9.70 -22.74 17.99
C ASP A 31 -11.09 -22.42 17.44
N ARG A 32 -11.24 -21.21 16.91
CA ARG A 32 -12.50 -20.75 16.29
C ARG A 32 -12.24 -19.67 15.24
N LEU A 33 -13.22 -19.41 14.40
CA LEU A 33 -13.29 -18.20 13.58
C LEU A 33 -14.21 -17.19 14.25
N GLU A 34 -13.72 -15.98 14.40
CA GLU A 34 -14.57 -14.82 14.61
C GLU A 34 -14.97 -14.27 13.24
N VAL A 35 -16.27 -14.12 13.02
CA VAL A 35 -16.83 -13.65 11.76
C VAL A 35 -17.66 -12.41 12.04
N ARG A 36 -17.27 -11.28 11.51
CA ARG A 36 -17.99 -10.00 11.66
C ARG A 36 -18.10 -9.30 10.30
N GLN A 37 -19.19 -8.61 10.06
CA GLN A 37 -19.33 -7.74 8.90
C GLN A 37 -18.95 -6.32 9.30
N ASP A 38 -18.12 -5.67 8.50
CA ASP A 38 -17.78 -4.27 8.71
C ASP A 38 -18.79 -3.32 8.01
N ALA A 39 -18.62 -2.02 8.21
CA ALA A 39 -19.52 -1.00 7.65
C ALA A 39 -19.48 -0.94 6.10
N SER A 40 -18.44 -1.48 5.46
CA SER A 40 -18.33 -1.54 3.99
C SER A 40 -19.03 -2.77 3.39
N GLY A 41 -19.52 -3.67 4.22
CA GLY A 41 -20.12 -4.93 3.79
C GLY A 41 -19.15 -6.11 3.67
N VAL A 42 -17.85 -5.87 3.87
CA VAL A 42 -16.83 -6.94 3.91
C VAL A 42 -17.03 -7.79 5.15
N VAL A 43 -17.06 -9.09 4.98
CA VAL A 43 -17.09 -10.06 6.07
C VAL A 43 -15.65 -10.35 6.49
N VAL A 44 -15.26 -9.83 7.63
CA VAL A 44 -13.93 -10.03 8.22
C VAL A 44 -13.94 -11.30 9.03
N VAL A 45 -12.98 -12.19 8.77
CA VAL A 45 -12.83 -13.50 9.41
C VAL A 45 -11.47 -13.54 10.10
N THR A 46 -11.48 -13.57 11.42
CA THR A 46 -10.27 -13.59 12.23
C THR A 46 -10.15 -14.97 12.90
N PRO A 47 -9.10 -15.76 12.53
CA PRO A 47 -8.84 -17.03 13.22
C PRO A 47 -8.33 -16.76 14.64
N HIS A 48 -8.97 -17.36 15.63
CA HIS A 48 -8.48 -17.43 17.01
C HIS A 48 -7.90 -18.82 17.22
N LEU A 49 -6.61 -18.90 17.53
CA LEU A 49 -5.88 -20.17 17.64
C LEU A 49 -5.25 -20.30 19.03
N ALA A 50 -5.16 -21.51 19.54
CA ALA A 50 -4.45 -21.78 20.77
C ALA A 50 -2.95 -21.42 20.62
N ALA A 51 -2.42 -20.72 21.63
CA ALA A 51 -1.02 -20.30 21.67
C ALA A 51 -0.04 -21.49 21.74
N GLY A 52 1.23 -21.27 21.40
CA GLY A 52 2.31 -22.27 21.52
C GLY A 52 2.46 -23.22 20.33
N ARG A 53 1.70 -23.01 19.27
CA ARG A 53 1.82 -23.79 18.02
C ARG A 53 2.93 -23.28 17.12
N SER A 54 3.51 -24.17 16.35
CA SER A 54 4.35 -23.82 15.20
C SER A 54 3.54 -23.17 14.09
N LEU A 55 4.21 -22.48 13.17
CA LEU A 55 3.58 -21.89 11.99
C LEU A 55 2.80 -22.94 11.17
N ALA A 56 3.39 -24.12 10.95
CA ALA A 56 2.76 -25.19 10.18
C ALA A 56 1.45 -25.70 10.85
N GLU A 57 1.46 -25.89 12.16
CA GLU A 57 0.27 -26.30 12.91
C GLU A 57 -0.81 -25.22 12.88
N SER A 58 -0.44 -23.95 13.03
CA SER A 58 -1.35 -22.81 12.93
C SER A 58 -1.99 -22.73 11.54
N GLN A 59 -1.19 -22.90 10.48
CA GLN A 59 -1.69 -22.91 9.11
C GLN A 59 -2.63 -24.10 8.84
N ALA A 60 -2.30 -25.29 9.31
CA ALA A 60 -3.17 -26.47 9.17
C ALA A 60 -4.50 -26.28 9.91
N CYS A 61 -4.47 -25.70 11.09
CA CYS A 61 -5.69 -25.40 11.85
C CYS A 61 -6.56 -24.36 11.14
N THR A 62 -5.96 -23.26 10.66
CA THR A 62 -6.69 -22.24 9.89
C THR A 62 -7.29 -22.83 8.62
N ALA A 63 -6.55 -23.68 7.88
CA ALA A 63 -7.07 -24.37 6.69
C ALA A 63 -8.32 -25.20 7.00
N ARG A 64 -8.31 -25.96 8.08
CA ARG A 64 -9.48 -26.75 8.53
C ARG A 64 -10.68 -25.85 8.86
N LEU A 65 -10.46 -24.79 9.61
CA LEU A 65 -11.51 -23.84 9.99
C LEU A 65 -12.10 -23.11 8.75
N LEU A 66 -11.26 -22.76 7.76
CA LEU A 66 -11.73 -22.15 6.52
C LEU A 66 -12.52 -23.13 5.66
N ALA A 67 -12.08 -24.38 5.54
CA ALA A 67 -12.83 -25.41 4.81
C ALA A 67 -14.21 -25.65 5.46
N GLU A 68 -14.31 -25.55 6.79
CA GLU A 68 -15.57 -25.64 7.52
C GLU A 68 -16.45 -24.40 7.25
N LEU A 69 -15.88 -23.20 7.23
CA LEU A 69 -16.58 -21.96 6.86
C LEU A 69 -17.17 -22.06 5.45
N VAL A 70 -16.37 -22.46 4.46
CA VAL A 70 -16.80 -22.63 3.05
C VAL A 70 -18.00 -23.58 2.96
N ARG A 71 -17.95 -24.72 3.67
CA ARG A 71 -19.07 -25.68 3.71
C ARG A 71 -20.30 -25.12 4.40
N ARG A 72 -20.13 -24.47 5.55
CA ARG A 72 -21.23 -23.90 6.34
C ARG A 72 -21.98 -22.81 5.59
N GLU A 73 -21.22 -21.94 4.91
CA GLU A 73 -21.77 -20.83 4.11
C GLU A 73 -22.25 -21.28 2.71
N GLY A 74 -22.04 -22.54 2.36
CA GLY A 74 -22.46 -23.11 1.06
C GLY A 74 -21.76 -22.45 -0.14
N LEU A 75 -20.51 -22.01 0.04
CA LEU A 75 -19.76 -21.34 -1.04
C LEU A 75 -19.32 -22.36 -2.09
N LYS A 76 -19.83 -22.23 -3.32
CA LYS A 76 -19.53 -23.14 -4.44
C LYS A 76 -18.76 -22.43 -5.56
N ASP A 77 -19.25 -21.27 -5.97
CA ASP A 77 -18.67 -20.49 -7.09
C ASP A 77 -18.03 -19.24 -6.52
N TYR A 78 -16.80 -19.35 -6.08
CA TYR A 78 -16.03 -18.24 -5.47
C TYR A 78 -14.67 -18.08 -6.13
N ASP A 79 -14.17 -16.86 -6.09
CA ASP A 79 -12.82 -16.52 -6.49
C ASP A 79 -11.91 -16.48 -5.25
N LEU A 80 -10.68 -16.96 -5.36
CA LEU A 80 -9.67 -16.91 -4.33
C LEU A 80 -8.69 -15.77 -4.63
N TRP A 81 -8.58 -14.80 -3.73
CA TRP A 81 -7.65 -13.69 -3.84
C TRP A 81 -6.54 -13.82 -2.80
N VAL A 82 -5.30 -13.94 -3.25
CA VAL A 82 -4.13 -14.19 -2.41
C VAL A 82 -3.20 -12.98 -2.46
N TYR A 83 -2.89 -12.39 -1.31
CA TYR A 83 -1.96 -11.27 -1.19
C TYR A 83 -0.53 -11.71 -0.85
N THR A 84 -0.37 -12.85 -0.21
CA THR A 84 0.95 -13.36 0.17
C THR A 84 1.09 -14.85 -0.11
N PRO A 85 2.24 -15.29 -0.67
CA PRO A 85 2.52 -16.71 -0.86
C PRO A 85 2.50 -17.54 0.43
N MET A 86 2.58 -16.88 1.58
CA MET A 86 2.54 -17.56 2.89
C MET A 86 1.17 -18.18 3.19
N GLU A 87 0.11 -17.75 2.48
CA GLU A 87 -1.25 -18.26 2.60
C GLU A 87 -1.49 -19.59 1.84
N LEU A 88 -0.56 -20.05 1.02
CA LEU A 88 -0.72 -21.29 0.24
C LEU A 88 -1.15 -22.51 1.07
N PRO A 89 -0.57 -22.80 2.27
CA PRO A 89 -1.00 -23.93 3.06
C PRO A 89 -2.45 -23.81 3.56
N ILE A 90 -2.89 -22.57 3.82
CA ILE A 90 -4.24 -22.29 4.33
C ILE A 90 -5.29 -22.51 3.24
N THR A 91 -4.93 -22.22 1.99
CA THR A 91 -5.84 -22.28 0.83
C THR A 91 -5.74 -23.59 0.03
N ALA A 92 -4.86 -24.51 0.43
CA ALA A 92 -4.53 -25.72 -0.35
C ALA A 92 -5.74 -26.65 -0.62
N GLY A 93 -6.71 -26.68 0.27
CA GLY A 93 -7.93 -27.49 0.15
C GLY A 93 -9.12 -26.79 -0.46
N LEU A 94 -8.96 -25.55 -0.93
CA LEU A 94 -10.02 -24.77 -1.55
C LEU A 94 -10.05 -25.03 -3.07
N THR A 95 -11.26 -25.00 -3.65
CA THR A 95 -11.51 -25.20 -5.08
C THR A 95 -12.19 -23.97 -5.66
N PRO A 96 -11.47 -22.87 -5.83
CA PRO A 96 -12.04 -21.64 -6.38
C PRO A 96 -12.33 -21.78 -7.89
N ARG A 97 -13.21 -20.91 -8.39
CA ARG A 97 -13.47 -20.69 -9.81
C ARG A 97 -12.27 -20.04 -10.50
N VAL A 98 -11.67 -19.05 -9.83
CA VAL A 98 -10.48 -18.32 -10.27
C VAL A 98 -9.57 -18.07 -9.06
N THR A 99 -8.28 -18.25 -9.24
CA THR A 99 -7.25 -17.88 -8.26
C THR A 99 -6.50 -16.65 -8.74
N VAL A 100 -6.58 -15.57 -7.99
CA VAL A 100 -5.85 -14.32 -8.21
C VAL A 100 -4.67 -14.21 -7.24
N TYR A 101 -3.47 -13.99 -7.76
CA TYR A 101 -2.34 -13.53 -6.95
C TYR A 101 -2.15 -12.03 -7.12
N ASP A 102 -2.47 -11.25 -6.08
CA ASP A 102 -2.22 -9.80 -6.06
C ASP A 102 -0.87 -9.52 -5.40
N CYS A 103 0.18 -9.56 -6.21
CA CYS A 103 1.57 -9.30 -5.84
C CYS A 103 1.76 -7.80 -5.64
N MET A 104 1.50 -7.30 -4.43
CA MET A 104 1.57 -5.87 -4.13
C MET A 104 3.00 -5.35 -3.99
N ASP A 105 3.90 -6.20 -3.49
CA ASP A 105 5.30 -5.90 -3.20
C ASP A 105 6.20 -7.11 -3.47
N GLU A 106 7.51 -6.91 -3.59
CA GLU A 106 8.50 -8.00 -3.56
C GLU A 106 8.78 -8.40 -2.11
N LEU A 107 7.83 -9.14 -1.51
CA LEU A 107 7.83 -9.49 -0.08
C LEU A 107 9.11 -10.21 0.36
N ALA A 108 9.76 -10.92 -0.56
CA ALA A 108 11.00 -11.66 -0.28
C ALA A 108 12.21 -10.75 -0.05
N ASN A 109 12.11 -9.47 -0.40
CA ASN A 109 13.18 -8.48 -0.22
C ASN A 109 13.07 -7.70 1.09
N PHE A 110 11.99 -7.89 1.84
CA PHE A 110 11.84 -7.22 3.12
C PHE A 110 12.66 -7.89 4.22
N LYS A 111 13.20 -7.08 5.13
CA LYS A 111 13.91 -7.56 6.31
C LYS A 111 13.05 -8.54 7.11
N GLY A 112 13.62 -9.71 7.39
CA GLY A 112 12.92 -10.76 8.13
C GLY A 112 11.92 -11.58 7.30
N ALA A 113 11.94 -11.47 5.97
CA ALA A 113 11.11 -12.31 5.10
C ALA A 113 11.37 -13.82 5.36
N PRO A 114 10.30 -14.63 5.48
CA PRO A 114 10.45 -16.07 5.67
C PRO A 114 11.25 -16.74 4.54
N PRO A 115 12.18 -17.64 4.82
CA PRO A 115 13.02 -18.31 3.79
C PRO A 115 12.21 -19.03 2.72
N GLU A 116 11.05 -19.60 3.08
CA GLU A 116 10.19 -20.34 2.16
C GLU A 116 9.35 -19.44 1.24
N LEU A 117 9.34 -18.13 1.44
CA LEU A 117 8.48 -17.21 0.70
C LEU A 117 8.70 -17.32 -0.82
N ARG A 118 9.96 -17.31 -1.29
CA ARG A 118 10.30 -17.44 -2.71
C ARG A 118 9.79 -18.75 -3.31
N ARG A 119 10.01 -19.88 -2.61
CA ARG A 119 9.53 -21.20 -3.06
C ARG A 119 8.00 -21.25 -3.10
N ARG A 120 7.33 -20.65 -2.12
CA ARG A 120 5.86 -20.59 -2.09
C ARG A 120 5.34 -19.67 -3.20
N GLU A 121 6.04 -18.59 -3.50
CA GLU A 121 5.69 -17.70 -4.62
C GLU A 121 5.78 -18.46 -5.97
N ASP A 122 6.82 -19.28 -6.20
CA ASP A 122 6.91 -20.12 -7.39
C ASP A 122 5.73 -21.10 -7.53
N ILE A 123 5.25 -21.64 -6.42
CA ILE A 123 4.06 -22.49 -6.42
C ILE A 123 2.81 -21.67 -6.73
N LEU A 124 2.68 -20.48 -6.14
CA LEU A 124 1.53 -19.61 -6.35
C LEU A 124 1.44 -19.14 -7.79
N PHE A 125 2.56 -18.80 -8.43
CA PHE A 125 2.59 -18.49 -9.87
C PHE A 125 2.06 -19.61 -10.75
N ARG A 126 2.31 -20.89 -10.38
CA ARG A 126 1.78 -22.03 -11.14
C ARG A 126 0.31 -22.34 -10.87
N ARG A 127 -0.25 -21.86 -9.76
CA ARG A 127 -1.64 -22.10 -9.34
C ARG A 127 -2.59 -20.96 -9.70
N ALA A 128 -2.05 -19.75 -9.79
CA ALA A 128 -2.85 -18.58 -10.11
C ALA A 128 -3.33 -18.65 -11.57
N ASP A 129 -4.54 -18.20 -11.81
CA ASP A 129 -5.10 -17.94 -13.15
C ASP A 129 -4.74 -16.53 -13.60
N LEU A 130 -4.61 -15.61 -12.64
CA LEU A 130 -4.27 -14.21 -12.84
C LEU A 130 -3.23 -13.75 -11.82
N VAL A 131 -2.31 -12.93 -12.27
CA VAL A 131 -1.35 -12.23 -11.41
C VAL A 131 -1.50 -10.73 -11.61
N PHE A 132 -1.79 -10.00 -10.54
CA PHE A 132 -1.78 -8.55 -10.52
C PHE A 132 -0.52 -8.07 -9.82
N THR A 133 0.09 -7.00 -10.31
CA THR A 133 1.28 -6.41 -9.66
C THR A 133 0.98 -5.01 -9.18
N GLY A 134 1.45 -4.68 -7.96
CA GLY A 134 1.20 -3.39 -7.32
C GLY A 134 1.93 -2.21 -7.94
N GLY A 135 2.76 -2.44 -8.95
CA GLY A 135 3.52 -1.41 -9.64
C GLY A 135 4.12 -1.88 -10.96
N TYR A 136 4.62 -0.94 -11.76
CA TYR A 136 5.20 -1.24 -13.06
C TYR A 136 6.56 -1.92 -12.96
N ARG A 137 7.40 -1.52 -11.99
CA ARG A 137 8.69 -2.18 -11.77
C ARG A 137 8.51 -3.65 -11.40
N LEU A 138 7.53 -3.92 -10.56
CA LEU A 138 7.19 -5.28 -10.16
C LEU A 138 6.63 -6.08 -11.36
N TYR A 139 5.79 -5.45 -12.20
CA TYR A 139 5.31 -6.05 -13.44
C TYR A 139 6.47 -6.42 -14.37
N GLU A 140 7.42 -5.51 -14.60
CA GLU A 140 8.61 -5.77 -15.44
C GLU A 140 9.40 -7.00 -14.95
N ALA A 141 9.49 -7.20 -13.64
CA ALA A 141 10.19 -8.33 -13.03
C ALA A 141 9.40 -9.67 -13.06
N LYS A 142 8.06 -9.60 -13.07
CA LYS A 142 7.21 -10.79 -12.94
C LYS A 142 6.54 -11.24 -14.26
N ARG A 143 6.45 -10.40 -15.27
CA ARG A 143 5.66 -10.64 -16.50
C ARG A 143 6.04 -11.92 -17.27
N GLU A 144 7.26 -12.38 -17.15
CA GLU A 144 7.72 -13.61 -17.84
C GLU A 144 7.50 -14.87 -17.00
N ARG A 145 7.04 -14.74 -15.75
CA ARG A 145 6.83 -15.87 -14.83
C ARG A 145 5.43 -16.47 -14.93
N HIS A 146 4.49 -15.79 -15.60
CA HIS A 146 3.12 -16.26 -15.75
C HIS A 146 2.48 -15.65 -17.02
N PRO A 147 1.63 -16.40 -17.78
CA PRO A 147 1.05 -15.92 -19.04
C PRO A 147 0.06 -14.75 -18.86
N SER A 148 -0.51 -14.57 -17.68
CA SER A 148 -1.52 -13.55 -17.41
C SER A 148 -1.08 -12.67 -16.23
N VAL A 149 -0.12 -11.77 -16.47
CA VAL A 149 0.36 -10.79 -15.50
C VAL A 149 -0.09 -9.39 -15.92
N HIS A 150 -0.69 -8.64 -15.03
CA HIS A 150 -1.24 -7.32 -15.32
C HIS A 150 -0.79 -6.28 -14.28
N PRO A 151 -0.30 -5.09 -14.71
CA PRO A 151 0.11 -4.04 -13.79
C PRO A 151 -1.11 -3.24 -13.31
N PHE A 152 -1.26 -3.15 -12.00
CA PHE A 152 -2.25 -2.32 -11.34
C PHE A 152 -1.55 -1.50 -10.24
N PRO A 153 -0.84 -0.42 -10.59
CA PRO A 153 -0.21 0.45 -9.60
C PRO A 153 -1.27 1.06 -8.69
N SER A 154 -0.81 1.54 -7.54
CA SER A 154 -1.69 2.18 -6.58
C SER A 154 -2.45 3.36 -7.18
N SER A 155 -3.75 3.39 -6.95
CA SER A 155 -4.64 4.48 -7.32
C SER A 155 -4.85 5.44 -6.14
N VAL A 156 -5.80 6.35 -6.23
CA VAL A 156 -6.08 7.35 -5.22
C VAL A 156 -7.58 7.57 -5.02
N ASP A 157 -7.96 7.86 -3.78
CA ASP A 157 -9.25 8.45 -3.46
C ASP A 157 -9.15 9.98 -3.55
N MET A 158 -9.40 10.49 -4.76
CA MET A 158 -9.31 11.92 -5.04
C MET A 158 -10.23 12.76 -4.15
N ALA A 159 -11.46 12.29 -3.93
CA ALA A 159 -12.44 13.03 -3.12
C ALA A 159 -11.98 13.15 -1.65
N HIS A 160 -11.36 12.11 -1.14
CA HIS A 160 -10.84 12.09 0.22
C HIS A 160 -9.68 13.07 0.39
N PHE A 161 -8.64 12.98 -0.45
CA PHE A 161 -7.44 13.80 -0.28
C PHE A 161 -7.62 15.25 -0.73
N ALA A 162 -8.51 15.52 -1.71
CA ALA A 162 -8.82 16.88 -2.14
C ALA A 162 -9.46 17.72 -1.03
N GLN A 163 -10.01 17.13 0.04
CA GLN A 163 -10.47 17.86 1.23
C GLN A 163 -9.36 18.72 1.85
N ALA A 164 -8.08 18.34 1.72
CA ALA A 164 -6.96 19.17 2.15
C ALA A 164 -6.95 20.58 1.55
N ARG A 165 -7.64 20.78 0.43
CA ARG A 165 -7.74 22.07 -0.28
C ARG A 165 -8.94 22.94 0.16
N THR A 166 -9.74 22.46 1.11
CA THR A 166 -11.01 23.12 1.51
C THR A 166 -10.92 23.92 2.79
N GLY A 167 -9.71 24.19 3.29
CA GLY A 167 -9.51 24.97 4.51
C GLY A 167 -9.78 24.19 5.80
N LEU A 168 -9.41 22.92 5.83
CA LEU A 168 -9.49 22.10 7.05
C LEU A 168 -8.67 22.70 8.20
N ALA A 169 -9.16 22.50 9.43
CA ALA A 169 -8.45 22.94 10.63
C ALA A 169 -7.10 22.22 10.78
N ASP A 170 -6.11 22.97 11.25
CA ASP A 170 -4.79 22.43 11.56
C ASP A 170 -4.87 21.52 12.80
N PRO A 171 -4.42 20.25 12.71
CA PRO A 171 -4.43 19.33 13.84
C PRO A 171 -3.69 19.87 15.06
N ALA A 172 -4.25 19.60 16.25
CA ALA A 172 -3.78 20.19 17.51
C ALA A 172 -2.31 19.86 17.82
N ASP A 173 -1.82 18.72 17.37
CA ASP A 173 -0.46 18.24 17.62
C ASP A 173 0.58 18.74 16.60
N GLN A 174 0.15 19.49 15.56
CA GLN A 174 1.10 20.16 14.65
C GLN A 174 0.84 21.68 14.51
N ARG A 175 -0.32 22.21 14.90
CA ARG A 175 -0.69 23.62 14.62
C ARG A 175 0.27 24.64 15.17
N ASP A 176 0.93 24.34 16.29
CA ASP A 176 1.88 25.25 16.94
C ASP A 176 3.31 25.16 16.37
N LEU A 177 3.55 24.22 15.44
CA LEU A 177 4.83 24.10 14.75
C LEU A 177 5.00 25.23 13.74
N PRO A 178 6.18 25.87 13.69
CA PRO A 178 6.48 26.90 12.69
C PRO A 178 6.37 26.38 11.25
N ARG A 179 6.46 27.29 10.30
CA ARG A 179 6.59 26.96 8.87
C ARG A 179 8.01 27.29 8.41
N PRO A 180 8.52 26.63 7.33
CA PRO A 180 7.81 25.65 6.51
C PRO A 180 7.75 24.26 7.15
N ARG A 181 6.68 23.51 6.89
CA ARG A 181 6.49 22.13 7.34
C ARG A 181 6.68 21.16 6.17
N LEU A 182 7.63 20.26 6.31
CA LEU A 182 7.93 19.21 5.35
C LEU A 182 7.44 17.89 5.95
N GLY A 183 6.45 17.25 5.33
CA GLY A 183 5.75 16.15 5.95
C GLY A 183 5.93 14.81 5.25
N PHE A 184 5.90 13.74 6.02
CA PHE A 184 5.81 12.35 5.57
C PHE A 184 4.79 11.60 6.42
N TYR A 185 3.97 10.76 5.82
CA TYR A 185 3.22 9.74 6.56
C TYR A 185 3.46 8.34 6.00
N GLY A 186 3.55 7.37 6.90
CA GLY A 186 3.73 5.97 6.58
C GLY A 186 4.50 5.23 7.66
N VAL A 187 4.75 3.96 7.44
CA VAL A 187 5.61 3.18 8.34
C VAL A 187 7.04 3.70 8.24
N LEU A 188 7.65 3.96 9.40
CA LEU A 188 9.06 4.27 9.53
C LEU A 188 9.80 2.95 9.77
N ASP A 189 10.40 2.39 8.72
CA ASP A 189 11.13 1.13 8.72
C ASP A 189 12.39 1.23 7.84
N GLU A 190 12.98 0.09 7.45
CA GLU A 190 14.17 0.02 6.61
C GLU A 190 14.05 0.69 5.24
N ARG A 191 12.84 1.06 4.84
CA ARG A 191 12.58 1.79 3.59
C ARG A 191 12.69 3.30 3.73
N PHE A 192 12.64 3.81 4.94
CA PHE A 192 12.75 5.24 5.22
C PHE A 192 14.22 5.63 5.37
N ASP A 193 14.68 6.63 4.62
CA ASP A 193 16.05 7.13 4.66
C ASP A 193 16.24 8.07 5.86
N ILE A 194 16.55 7.46 7.00
CA ILE A 194 16.76 8.19 8.27
C ILE A 194 17.98 9.10 8.24
N GLU A 195 19.01 8.73 7.48
CA GLU A 195 20.23 9.53 7.35
C GLU A 195 19.97 10.79 6.53
N LEU A 196 19.27 10.65 5.41
CA LEU A 196 18.85 11.78 4.57
C LEU A 196 18.03 12.79 5.38
N VAL A 197 16.99 12.31 6.08
CA VAL A 197 16.10 13.20 6.85
C VAL A 197 16.83 13.84 8.03
N GLY A 198 17.68 13.08 8.73
CA GLY A 198 18.48 13.61 9.84
C GLY A 198 19.46 14.68 9.38
N GLU A 199 20.12 14.48 8.26
CA GLU A 199 21.06 15.45 7.72
C GLU A 199 20.35 16.73 7.21
N LEU A 200 19.19 16.58 6.55
CA LEU A 200 18.36 17.73 6.15
C LEU A 200 17.91 18.54 7.37
N ALA A 201 17.45 17.89 8.42
CA ALA A 201 17.03 18.55 9.65
C ALA A 201 18.17 19.33 10.31
N ARG A 202 19.39 18.77 10.31
CA ARG A 202 20.60 19.43 10.83
C ARG A 202 21.01 20.64 10.01
N ARG A 203 20.89 20.57 8.66
CA ARG A 203 21.29 21.67 7.74
C ARG A 203 20.28 22.80 7.72
N ARG A 204 19.01 22.49 7.92
CA ARG A 204 17.88 23.42 7.77
C ARG A 204 17.06 23.47 9.08
N PRO A 205 17.64 24.03 10.15
CA PRO A 205 16.95 24.08 11.46
C PRO A 205 15.64 24.87 11.42
N GLU A 206 15.46 25.74 10.42
CA GLU A 206 14.22 26.48 10.21
C GLU A 206 13.11 25.65 9.55
N TRP A 207 13.40 24.50 8.97
CA TRP A 207 12.38 23.59 8.40
C TRP A 207 11.86 22.66 9.48
N GLN A 208 10.55 22.45 9.51
CA GLN A 208 9.92 21.51 10.44
C GLN A 208 9.58 20.21 9.74
N PHE A 209 10.11 19.10 10.20
CA PHE A 209 9.85 17.78 9.64
C PHE A 209 8.76 17.10 10.45
N VAL A 210 7.57 16.91 9.83
CA VAL A 210 6.40 16.30 10.45
C VAL A 210 6.27 14.85 9.97
N LEU A 211 6.53 13.89 10.86
CA LEU A 211 6.62 12.47 10.53
C LEU A 211 5.48 11.71 11.22
N LEU A 212 4.55 11.18 10.42
CA LEU A 212 3.37 10.45 10.89
C LEU A 212 3.50 8.97 10.61
N GLY A 213 3.29 8.13 11.60
CA GLY A 213 3.23 6.69 11.45
C GLY A 213 3.95 5.92 12.54
N PRO A 214 3.79 4.60 12.54
CA PRO A 214 4.47 3.74 13.50
C PRO A 214 5.91 3.47 13.08
N VAL A 215 6.78 3.29 14.07
CA VAL A 215 8.15 2.78 13.87
C VAL A 215 8.09 1.26 13.96
N VAL A 216 8.54 0.56 12.91
CA VAL A 216 8.44 -0.90 12.81
C VAL A 216 9.74 -1.46 12.23
N LYS A 217 10.20 -2.60 12.71
CA LYS A 217 11.39 -3.34 12.21
C LYS A 217 12.74 -2.63 12.37
N ILE A 218 12.78 -1.40 12.80
CA ILE A 218 14.00 -0.66 13.13
C ILE A 218 13.99 -0.30 14.62
N ASP A 219 15.17 -0.05 15.20
CA ASP A 219 15.28 0.45 16.56
C ASP A 219 14.79 1.91 16.60
N PRO A 220 13.78 2.26 17.41
CA PRO A 220 13.35 3.65 17.57
C PRO A 220 14.49 4.60 17.97
N ALA A 221 15.51 4.10 18.67
CA ALA A 221 16.69 4.88 19.05
C ALA A 221 17.58 5.26 17.85
N SER A 222 17.42 4.60 16.70
CA SER A 222 18.15 4.95 15.47
C SER A 222 17.57 6.16 14.74
N LEU A 223 16.37 6.60 15.12
CA LEU A 223 15.74 7.76 14.49
C LEU A 223 16.49 9.04 14.86
N PRO A 224 16.75 9.95 13.89
CA PRO A 224 17.42 11.22 14.17
C PRO A 224 16.58 12.06 15.14
N GLN A 225 17.27 12.76 16.02
CA GLN A 225 16.67 13.64 17.01
C GLN A 225 17.03 15.09 16.70
N GLY A 226 16.10 16.01 16.92
CA GLY A 226 16.29 17.44 16.71
C GLY A 226 15.03 18.22 17.09
N GLU A 227 15.19 19.50 17.43
CA GLU A 227 14.08 20.37 17.82
C GLU A 227 13.06 20.56 16.67
N ASN A 228 13.47 20.33 15.43
CA ASN A 228 12.67 20.45 14.22
C ASN A 228 12.24 19.09 13.63
N LEU A 229 12.38 18.00 14.35
CA LEU A 229 11.93 16.65 13.99
C LEU A 229 10.76 16.22 14.88
N HIS A 230 9.58 16.07 14.32
CA HIS A 230 8.34 15.83 15.05
C HIS A 230 7.73 14.48 14.66
N TYR A 231 7.88 13.48 15.53
CA TYR A 231 7.29 12.14 15.37
C TYR A 231 5.94 12.10 16.05
N LEU A 232 4.86 12.28 15.27
CA LEU A 232 3.50 12.44 15.81
C LEU A 232 2.70 11.11 15.86
N GLY A 233 3.37 9.99 15.62
CA GLY A 233 2.75 8.66 15.69
C GLY A 233 1.71 8.38 14.60
N MET A 234 1.00 7.26 14.76
CA MET A 234 0.01 6.81 13.78
C MET A 234 -1.24 7.70 13.79
N LYS A 235 -1.74 8.02 12.59
CA LYS A 235 -2.99 8.75 12.36
C LYS A 235 -3.99 7.89 11.61
N ARG A 236 -5.29 8.13 11.84
CA ARG A 236 -6.35 7.47 11.08
C ARG A 236 -6.39 8.03 9.65
N TYR A 237 -6.80 7.22 8.70
CA TYR A 237 -6.91 7.63 7.29
C TYR A 237 -7.74 8.91 7.12
N ALA A 238 -8.86 9.01 7.83
CA ALA A 238 -9.74 10.17 7.80
C ALA A 238 -9.08 11.49 8.28
N GLU A 239 -8.00 11.43 9.05
CA GLU A 239 -7.30 12.60 9.57
C GLU A 239 -6.23 13.13 8.61
N LEU A 240 -5.73 12.29 7.70
CA LEU A 240 -4.61 12.63 6.82
C LEU A 240 -4.81 13.90 5.99
N PRO A 241 -6.00 14.17 5.41
CA PRO A 241 -6.21 15.42 4.68
C PRO A 241 -5.98 16.68 5.52
N SER A 242 -6.30 16.66 6.82
CA SER A 242 -6.08 17.80 7.73
C SER A 242 -4.60 18.08 7.96
N TYR A 243 -3.77 17.04 8.07
CA TYR A 243 -2.32 17.22 8.16
C TYR A 243 -1.74 17.76 6.86
N LEU A 244 -2.11 17.15 5.73
CA LEU A 244 -1.66 17.55 4.40
C LEU A 244 -2.03 18.99 4.04
N ALA A 245 -3.20 19.48 4.48
CA ALA A 245 -3.65 20.87 4.27
C ALA A 245 -2.65 21.90 4.81
N HIS A 246 -1.84 21.51 5.77
CA HIS A 246 -0.92 22.38 6.48
C HIS A 246 0.57 22.06 6.24
N TRP A 247 0.88 21.14 5.32
CA TRP A 247 2.25 20.91 4.88
C TRP A 247 2.61 21.82 3.70
N ASP A 248 3.86 22.25 3.67
CA ASP A 248 4.39 23.07 2.60
C ASP A 248 5.05 22.23 1.51
N VAL A 249 5.63 21.08 1.87
CA VAL A 249 6.17 20.05 0.98
C VAL A 249 5.84 18.68 1.56
N ALA A 250 5.48 17.73 0.73
CA ALA A 250 5.38 16.32 1.10
C ALA A 250 6.62 15.55 0.64
N LEU A 251 7.16 14.74 1.51
CA LEU A 251 8.40 14.01 1.30
C LEU A 251 8.16 12.53 1.03
N LEU A 252 8.94 11.96 0.13
CA LEU A 252 9.09 10.53 -0.08
C LEU A 252 10.58 10.17 0.02
N PRO A 253 11.16 10.23 1.23
CA PRO A 253 12.58 10.02 1.47
C PRO A 253 12.85 8.51 1.65
N PHE A 254 12.70 7.76 0.56
CA PHE A 254 12.96 6.32 0.60
C PHE A 254 14.45 6.03 0.44
N ALA A 255 14.97 5.17 1.31
CA ALA A 255 16.29 4.59 1.16
C ALA A 255 16.36 3.77 -0.13
N ARG A 256 17.48 3.80 -0.83
CA ARG A 256 17.69 3.02 -2.06
C ARG A 256 18.29 1.66 -1.70
N ASN A 257 17.44 0.69 -1.44
CA ASN A 257 17.82 -0.67 -1.06
C ASN A 257 16.89 -1.70 -1.74
N GLU A 258 17.13 -2.98 -1.48
CA GLU A 258 16.36 -4.08 -2.08
C GLU A 258 14.86 -3.99 -1.72
N ALA A 259 14.51 -3.50 -0.53
CA ALA A 259 13.12 -3.39 -0.09
C ALA A 259 12.36 -2.26 -0.82
N THR A 260 13.08 -1.28 -1.38
CA THR A 260 12.48 -0.14 -2.09
C THR A 260 12.53 -0.24 -3.60
N GLU A 261 13.26 -1.23 -4.15
CA GLU A 261 13.42 -1.38 -5.60
C GLU A 261 12.09 -1.56 -6.34
N PHE A 262 11.14 -2.26 -5.73
CA PHE A 262 9.88 -2.67 -6.36
C PHE A 262 8.64 -1.96 -5.81
N ILE A 263 8.81 -1.02 -4.87
CA ILE A 263 7.66 -0.32 -4.28
C ILE A 263 6.99 0.64 -5.27
N SER A 264 5.67 0.73 -5.19
CA SER A 264 4.85 1.74 -5.86
C SER A 264 4.09 2.53 -4.78
N PRO A 265 4.66 3.65 -4.28
CA PRO A 265 4.15 4.35 -3.12
C PRO A 265 2.76 4.94 -3.34
N THR A 266 1.76 4.48 -2.59
CA THR A 266 0.38 5.02 -2.59
C THR A 266 0.35 6.51 -2.25
N LYS A 267 1.30 6.97 -1.45
CA LYS A 267 1.42 8.36 -0.99
C LYS A 267 1.64 9.35 -2.12
N THR A 268 2.29 8.92 -3.21
CA THR A 268 2.57 9.85 -4.33
C THR A 268 1.30 10.48 -4.90
N PRO A 269 0.30 9.71 -5.38
CA PRO A 269 -0.94 10.29 -5.86
C PRO A 269 -1.79 10.91 -4.73
N GLU A 270 -1.69 10.45 -3.49
CA GLU A 270 -2.40 11.00 -2.33
C GLU A 270 -1.91 12.43 -2.02
N TYR A 271 -0.60 12.66 -1.97
CA TYR A 271 -0.01 13.98 -1.76
C TYR A 271 -0.36 14.96 -2.89
N LEU A 272 -0.27 14.48 -4.14
CA LEU A 272 -0.65 15.29 -5.30
C LEU A 272 -2.15 15.64 -5.28
N ALA A 273 -3.02 14.71 -4.90
CA ALA A 273 -4.45 14.93 -4.75
C ALA A 273 -4.75 15.99 -3.66
N ALA A 274 -3.98 15.99 -2.58
CA ALA A 274 -4.04 17.03 -1.56
C ALA A 274 -3.52 18.39 -2.04
N GLY A 275 -2.87 18.46 -3.20
CA GLY A 275 -2.29 19.68 -3.77
C GLY A 275 -0.96 20.09 -3.16
N VAL A 276 -0.29 19.20 -2.44
CA VAL A 276 1.01 19.46 -1.80
C VAL A 276 2.14 19.16 -2.79
N PRO A 277 3.14 20.05 -2.97
CA PRO A 277 4.32 19.74 -3.75
C PRO A 277 5.07 18.53 -3.19
N VAL A 278 5.54 17.64 -4.05
CA VAL A 278 6.17 16.38 -3.65
C VAL A 278 7.64 16.34 -4.06
N VAL A 279 8.51 15.93 -3.14
CA VAL A 279 9.92 15.61 -3.39
C VAL A 279 10.17 14.16 -3.01
N SER A 280 10.78 13.40 -3.91
CA SER A 280 11.04 11.97 -3.74
C SER A 280 12.48 11.61 -4.09
N THR A 281 13.03 10.63 -3.39
CA THR A 281 14.19 9.90 -3.88
C THR A 281 13.84 9.11 -5.16
N GLY A 282 14.85 8.64 -5.88
CA GLY A 282 14.70 8.03 -7.20
C GLY A 282 14.07 6.64 -7.20
N ILE A 283 12.83 6.53 -6.75
CA ILE A 283 12.03 5.29 -6.83
C ILE A 283 11.45 5.14 -8.24
N ARG A 284 11.64 3.97 -8.86
CA ARG A 284 11.26 3.70 -10.25
C ARG A 284 9.80 4.05 -10.57
N ASP A 285 8.87 3.64 -9.72
CA ASP A 285 7.43 3.88 -9.89
C ASP A 285 7.00 5.30 -9.47
N VAL A 286 7.91 6.11 -8.93
CA VAL A 286 7.72 7.55 -8.75
C VAL A 286 8.33 8.33 -9.92
N ILE A 287 9.52 7.93 -10.39
CA ILE A 287 10.13 8.50 -11.61
C ILE A 287 9.13 8.37 -12.77
N ARG A 288 8.61 7.18 -12.98
CA ARG A 288 7.51 6.90 -13.91
C ARG A 288 6.26 6.51 -13.11
N PRO A 289 5.14 7.17 -13.26
CA PRO A 289 4.82 8.20 -14.28
C PRO A 289 4.96 9.64 -13.80
N TYR A 290 5.34 9.90 -12.55
CA TYR A 290 5.19 11.23 -11.93
C TYR A 290 6.37 12.17 -12.24
N GLY A 291 7.61 11.72 -12.08
CA GLY A 291 8.82 12.50 -12.35
C GLY A 291 8.93 12.92 -13.81
N GLU A 292 8.76 11.95 -14.74
CA GLU A 292 8.83 12.20 -16.20
C GLU A 292 7.78 13.19 -16.72
N ARG A 293 6.69 13.40 -15.95
CA ARG A 293 5.64 14.38 -16.25
C ARG A 293 5.79 15.68 -15.48
N ASP A 294 6.90 15.86 -14.79
CA ASP A 294 7.15 17.02 -13.94
C ASP A 294 6.03 17.25 -12.89
N LEU A 295 5.50 16.17 -12.30
CA LEU A 295 4.52 16.23 -11.22
C LEU A 295 5.18 16.14 -9.84
N VAL A 296 6.30 15.42 -9.75
CA VAL A 296 7.10 15.19 -8.55
C VAL A 296 8.55 15.54 -8.85
N ARG A 297 9.22 16.21 -7.92
CA ARG A 297 10.66 16.43 -7.99
C ARG A 297 11.40 15.17 -7.54
N ILE A 298 12.30 14.68 -8.37
CA ILE A 298 13.14 13.52 -8.05
C ILE A 298 14.55 14.00 -7.75
N ALA A 299 15.07 13.62 -6.59
CA ALA A 299 16.41 13.99 -6.16
C ALA A 299 17.02 12.90 -5.27
N ASP A 300 18.25 12.51 -5.57
CA ASP A 300 19.03 11.55 -4.78
C ASP A 300 20.20 12.26 -4.10
N GLY A 301 20.46 11.88 -2.86
CA GLY A 301 21.48 12.47 -2.01
C GLY A 301 21.05 13.80 -1.37
N VAL A 302 21.72 14.15 -0.29
CA VAL A 302 21.32 15.26 0.59
C VAL A 302 21.27 16.60 -0.12
N ASP A 303 22.31 16.94 -0.89
CA ASP A 303 22.43 18.25 -1.54
C ASP A 303 21.32 18.46 -2.58
N ALA A 304 21.07 17.45 -3.42
CA ALA A 304 20.05 17.52 -4.45
C ALA A 304 18.64 17.52 -3.85
N PHE A 305 18.42 16.73 -2.79
CA PHE A 305 17.13 16.65 -2.11
C PHE A 305 16.80 17.94 -1.37
N GLU A 306 17.78 18.54 -0.70
CA GLU A 306 17.67 19.88 -0.08
C GLU A 306 17.29 20.94 -1.12
N ALA A 307 18.03 20.99 -2.24
CA ALA A 307 17.75 21.93 -3.33
C ALA A 307 16.34 21.72 -3.91
N ALA A 308 15.90 20.47 -4.08
CA ALA A 308 14.55 20.15 -4.57
C ALA A 308 13.45 20.61 -3.58
N CYS A 309 13.67 20.43 -2.29
CA CYS A 309 12.76 20.93 -1.25
C CYS A 309 12.69 22.46 -1.26
N ALA A 310 13.83 23.15 -1.32
CA ALA A 310 13.88 24.62 -1.40
C ALA A 310 13.16 25.14 -2.66
N ALA A 311 13.36 24.49 -3.80
CA ALA A 311 12.65 24.82 -5.04
C ALA A 311 11.14 24.58 -4.93
N ALA A 312 10.71 23.51 -4.27
CA ALA A 312 9.30 23.22 -4.03
C ALA A 312 8.64 24.28 -3.15
N LEU A 313 9.34 24.71 -2.09
CA LEU A 313 8.90 25.81 -1.23
C LEU A 313 8.78 27.14 -1.98
N ALA A 314 9.78 27.47 -2.81
CA ALA A 314 9.80 28.72 -3.58
C ALA A 314 8.72 28.78 -4.69
N GLU A 315 8.29 27.64 -5.21
CA GLU A 315 7.21 27.56 -6.22
C GLU A 315 5.80 27.72 -5.63
N ARG A 316 5.66 27.57 -4.34
CA ARG A 316 4.34 27.60 -3.70
C ARG A 316 3.66 28.96 -3.89
N GLY A 317 2.41 28.93 -4.38
CA GLY A 317 1.64 30.16 -4.67
C GLY A 317 2.10 30.92 -5.90
N THR A 318 3.03 30.37 -6.70
CA THR A 318 3.44 30.96 -7.96
C THR A 318 2.65 30.35 -9.14
N PRO A 319 2.58 31.05 -10.29
CA PRO A 319 1.97 30.49 -11.51
C PRO A 319 2.58 29.16 -11.95
N SER A 320 3.89 28.96 -11.74
CA SER A 320 4.57 27.71 -12.04
C SER A 320 4.08 26.55 -11.14
N GLY A 321 3.95 26.80 -9.84
CA GLY A 321 3.43 25.83 -8.88
C GLY A 321 1.96 25.47 -9.16
N GLU A 322 1.15 26.47 -9.53
CA GLU A 322 -0.25 26.24 -9.92
C GLU A 322 -0.36 25.40 -11.19
N ALA A 323 0.44 25.72 -12.22
CA ALA A 323 0.49 24.95 -13.45
C ALA A 323 0.93 23.48 -13.21
N ARG A 324 1.87 23.25 -12.29
CA ARG A 324 2.28 21.90 -11.88
C ARG A 324 1.12 21.16 -11.22
N ARG A 325 0.40 21.81 -10.29
CA ARG A 325 -0.78 21.24 -9.63
C ARG A 325 -1.87 20.87 -10.63
N GLU A 326 -2.16 21.75 -11.59
CA GLU A 326 -3.14 21.48 -12.65
C GLU A 326 -2.72 20.27 -13.53
N ARG A 327 -1.43 20.14 -13.84
CA ARG A 327 -0.93 18.95 -14.55
C ARG A 327 -1.14 17.69 -13.72
N ALA A 328 -0.88 17.76 -12.41
CA ALA A 328 -1.12 16.65 -11.50
C ALA A 328 -2.60 16.28 -11.46
N ASP A 329 -3.50 17.26 -11.33
CA ASP A 329 -4.94 17.03 -11.31
C ASP A 329 -5.44 16.36 -12.60
N ARG A 330 -4.97 16.80 -13.77
CA ARG A 330 -5.30 16.15 -15.05
C ARG A 330 -4.82 14.70 -15.12
N TYR A 331 -3.63 14.42 -14.61
CA TYR A 331 -3.13 13.06 -14.56
C TYR A 331 -3.93 12.19 -13.57
N LEU A 332 -4.15 12.70 -12.37
CA LEU A 332 -4.90 11.98 -11.32
C LEU A 332 -6.35 11.70 -11.71
N ALA A 333 -6.97 12.55 -12.52
CA ALA A 333 -8.31 12.28 -13.06
C ALA A 333 -8.40 11.01 -13.90
N THR A 334 -7.26 10.47 -14.37
CA THR A 334 -7.21 9.18 -15.05
C THR A 334 -7.12 7.99 -14.10
N LEU A 335 -6.89 8.24 -12.80
CA LEU A 335 -6.71 7.22 -11.77
C LEU A 335 -7.94 7.18 -10.87
N SER A 336 -8.45 6.00 -10.60
CA SER A 336 -9.44 5.79 -9.54
C SER A 336 -9.45 4.34 -9.09
N TRP A 337 -9.70 4.11 -7.81
CA TRP A 337 -9.87 2.75 -7.29
C TRP A 337 -11.09 2.05 -7.89
N ASP A 338 -12.12 2.80 -8.27
CA ASP A 338 -13.32 2.24 -8.92
C ASP A 338 -12.97 1.68 -10.30
N ARG A 339 -12.20 2.44 -11.09
CA ARG A 339 -11.72 1.96 -12.39
C ARG A 339 -10.75 0.78 -12.23
N THR A 340 -9.81 0.87 -11.29
CA THR A 340 -8.89 -0.23 -10.99
C THR A 340 -9.65 -1.52 -10.67
N TRP A 341 -10.68 -1.42 -9.80
CA TRP A 341 -11.51 -2.58 -9.49
C TRP A 341 -12.32 -3.08 -10.69
N ALA A 342 -12.91 -2.19 -11.48
CA ALA A 342 -13.65 -2.58 -12.67
C ALA A 342 -12.77 -3.33 -13.68
N ASP A 343 -11.56 -2.84 -13.96
CA ASP A 343 -10.62 -3.49 -14.87
C ASP A 343 -10.14 -4.85 -14.32
N MET A 344 -9.82 -4.95 -13.02
CA MET A 344 -9.48 -6.21 -12.37
C MET A 344 -10.64 -7.21 -12.41
N SER A 345 -11.86 -6.76 -12.09
CA SER A 345 -13.06 -7.59 -12.09
C SER A 345 -13.37 -8.15 -13.48
N ALA A 346 -13.19 -7.34 -14.53
CA ALA A 346 -13.35 -7.79 -15.91
C ALA A 346 -12.37 -8.91 -16.28
N LEU A 347 -11.11 -8.82 -15.85
CA LEU A 347 -10.11 -9.87 -16.06
C LEU A 347 -10.48 -11.17 -15.32
N ILE A 348 -11.03 -11.06 -14.10
CA ILE A 348 -11.47 -12.22 -13.32
C ILE A 348 -12.61 -12.95 -14.06
N GLU A 349 -13.62 -12.23 -14.56
CA GLU A 349 -14.71 -12.86 -15.30
C GLU A 349 -14.21 -13.52 -16.60
N GLN A 350 -13.31 -12.86 -17.34
CA GLN A 350 -12.70 -13.46 -18.52
C GLN A 350 -11.90 -14.72 -18.22
N ALA A 351 -11.22 -14.78 -17.05
CA ALA A 351 -10.51 -15.99 -16.63
C ALA A 351 -11.48 -17.12 -16.29
N ALA A 352 -12.59 -16.80 -15.59
CA ALA A 352 -13.64 -17.76 -15.28
C ALA A 352 -14.29 -18.35 -16.54
N GLU A 353 -14.61 -17.51 -17.52
CA GLU A 353 -15.18 -17.94 -18.81
C GLU A 353 -14.24 -18.90 -19.57
N ARG A 354 -12.94 -18.60 -19.57
CA ARG A 354 -11.93 -19.48 -20.20
C ARG A 354 -11.84 -20.85 -19.51
N ALA A 355 -11.90 -20.87 -18.18
CA ALA A 355 -11.88 -22.11 -17.41
C ALA A 355 -13.08 -23.00 -17.74
N VAL A 356 -14.27 -22.43 -17.90
CA VAL A 356 -15.48 -23.17 -18.31
C VAL A 356 -15.39 -23.67 -19.74
N ALA A 357 -14.88 -22.84 -20.68
CA ALA A 357 -14.73 -23.24 -22.08
C ALA A 357 -13.71 -24.38 -22.27
N GLY A 358 -12.56 -24.34 -21.55
CA GLY A 358 -11.56 -25.40 -21.60
C GLY A 358 -12.02 -26.75 -21.05
N VAL A 359 -12.99 -26.76 -20.11
CA VAL A 359 -13.61 -28.01 -19.60
C VAL A 359 -14.62 -28.59 -20.59
N ALA A 360 -15.15 -27.79 -21.51
CA ALA A 360 -16.13 -28.25 -22.50
C ALA A 360 -15.48 -28.89 -23.75
N ASP A 361 -14.18 -28.65 -23.97
CA ASP A 361 -13.40 -29.19 -25.11
C ASP A 361 -12.57 -30.43 -24.76
N ASP A 362 -12.50 -30.86 -23.50
CA ASP A 362 -11.89 -32.14 -23.04
C ASP A 362 -12.99 -33.21 -22.75
#